data_521bd50337bf62ab2842fb30bd8e6f5e
#
_entry.id   521bd50337bf62ab2842fb30bd8e6f5e
#
_cell.length_a   1.000
_cell.length_b   1.000
_cell.length_c   1.000
_cell.angle_alpha   90.00
_cell.angle_beta   90.00
_cell.angle_gamma   90.00
#
_symmetry.space_group_name_H-M   'P 1'
#
loop_
_entity.id
_entity.type
_entity.pdbx_description
1 polymer ?
#
loop_
_entity_poly.entity_id
_entity_poly.type
_entity_poly.pdbx_seq_one_letter_code
_entity_poly.pdbx_strand_id
1 'polypeptide(L)'
;MIRAYIVRCKKAGVDVQLNCKASIESLIAAKHDAVVVATGADPLVLPIEGINDPALLLGGDVLAGRQCPGARVLVVGGGMVGCEIADFLGELGHDVCIVEFRESMGADMISEHRKLIMKSFAEHGIRQVNNAKVCRFHPDGVEYETPDGFSETLRGFDSVVLAMGYRNHDDLSHAL
;
A
#
# COMPACT_ATOMS: atom_id res chain seq x y z
N MET A 1 -9.77 18.67 -2.72
CA MET A 1 -10.85 17.71 -3.10
C MET A 1 -11.87 17.50 -1.97
N ILE A 2 -11.51 17.03 -0.76
CA ILE A 2 -12.44 16.74 0.37
C ILE A 2 -13.37 17.93 0.71
N ARG A 3 -12.82 19.16 0.82
CA ARG A 3 -13.64 20.37 1.10
C ARG A 3 -14.77 20.57 0.06
N ALA A 4 -14.50 20.29 -1.21
CA ALA A 4 -15.51 20.42 -2.26
C ALA A 4 -16.65 19.39 -2.10
N TYR A 5 -16.32 18.14 -1.71
CA TYR A 5 -17.33 17.13 -1.42
C TYR A 5 -18.17 17.47 -0.20
N ILE A 6 -17.59 17.99 0.88
CA ILE A 6 -18.34 18.46 2.05
C ILE A 6 -19.39 19.50 1.64
N VAL A 7 -19.00 20.49 0.80
CA VAL A 7 -19.93 21.52 0.30
C VAL A 7 -21.02 20.90 -0.58
N ARG A 8 -20.68 19.94 -1.43
CA ARG A 8 -21.65 19.26 -2.30
C ARG A 8 -22.65 18.44 -1.50
N CYS A 9 -22.19 17.66 -0.51
CA CYS A 9 -23.08 16.90 0.39
C CYS A 9 -24.07 17.83 1.12
N LYS A 10 -23.58 18.94 1.68
CA LYS A 10 -24.45 19.94 2.34
C LYS A 10 -25.48 20.52 1.37
N LYS A 11 -25.10 20.88 0.14
CA LYS A 11 -26.03 21.41 -0.88
C LYS A 11 -27.05 20.38 -1.33
N ALA A 12 -26.70 19.10 -1.32
CA ALA A 12 -27.60 18.00 -1.68
C ALA A 12 -28.50 17.54 -0.52
N GLY A 13 -28.42 18.17 0.65
CA GLY A 13 -29.23 17.81 1.82
C GLY A 13 -28.83 16.46 2.44
N VAL A 14 -27.58 15.99 2.23
CA VAL A 14 -27.10 14.75 2.83
C VAL A 14 -26.96 14.94 4.33
N ASP A 15 -27.62 14.08 5.13
CA ASP A 15 -27.40 13.99 6.57
C ASP A 15 -26.05 13.29 6.84
N VAL A 16 -25.13 14.02 7.47
CA VAL A 16 -23.77 13.54 7.78
C VAL A 16 -23.61 13.42 9.28
N GLN A 17 -23.51 12.20 9.78
CA GLN A 17 -23.32 11.91 11.19
C GLN A 17 -21.84 11.55 11.45
N LEU A 18 -21.12 12.45 12.12
CA LEU A 18 -19.73 12.25 12.50
C LEU A 18 -19.62 11.60 13.90
N ASN A 19 -18.51 10.90 14.15
CA ASN A 19 -18.26 10.18 15.40
C ASN A 19 -19.35 9.14 15.73
N CYS A 20 -20.02 8.63 14.71
CA CYS A 20 -21.05 7.62 14.81
C CYS A 20 -20.59 6.35 14.10
N LYS A 21 -20.26 5.31 14.86
CA LYS A 21 -19.94 4.00 14.30
C LYS A 21 -21.24 3.28 13.97
N ALA A 22 -21.46 3.00 12.68
CA ALA A 22 -22.58 2.20 12.23
C ALA A 22 -22.48 0.78 12.78
N SER A 23 -23.60 0.24 13.31
CA SER A 23 -23.75 -1.17 13.66
C SER A 23 -24.79 -1.83 12.76
N ILE A 24 -24.78 -3.15 12.68
CA ILE A 24 -25.76 -3.94 11.92
C ILE A 24 -27.17 -3.62 12.41
N GLU A 25 -27.37 -3.59 13.73
CA GLU A 25 -28.68 -3.30 14.34
C GLU A 25 -29.18 -1.91 13.96
N SER A 26 -28.29 -0.91 13.97
CA SER A 26 -28.64 0.47 13.60
C SER A 26 -29.03 0.60 12.12
N LEU A 27 -28.31 -0.12 11.25
CA LEU A 27 -28.57 -0.13 9.80
C LEU A 27 -29.91 -0.83 9.48
N ILE A 28 -30.18 -1.97 10.11
CA ILE A 28 -31.45 -2.69 9.96
C ILE A 28 -32.63 -1.86 10.50
N ALA A 29 -32.46 -1.24 11.66
CA ALA A 29 -33.51 -0.40 12.27
C ALA A 29 -33.85 0.85 11.45
N ALA A 30 -32.88 1.38 10.72
CA ALA A 30 -33.07 2.55 9.86
C ALA A 30 -33.91 2.26 8.59
N LYS A 31 -34.08 0.99 8.19
CA LYS A 31 -34.87 0.53 7.06
C LYS A 31 -34.61 1.29 5.76
N HIS A 32 -33.32 1.51 5.47
CA HIS A 32 -32.91 2.10 4.19
C HIS A 32 -33.18 1.14 3.03
N ASP A 33 -33.53 1.67 1.85
CA ASP A 33 -33.73 0.90 0.62
C ASP A 33 -32.40 0.26 0.13
N ALA A 34 -31.28 0.89 0.43
CA ALA A 34 -29.94 0.40 0.08
C ALA A 34 -28.90 0.92 1.06
N VAL A 35 -27.86 0.12 1.30
CA VAL A 35 -26.72 0.48 2.12
C VAL A 35 -25.44 0.33 1.29
N VAL A 36 -24.64 1.41 1.21
CA VAL A 36 -23.32 1.38 0.58
C VAL A 36 -22.25 1.32 1.68
N VAL A 37 -21.53 0.20 1.75
CA VAL A 37 -20.44 0.01 2.73
C VAL A 37 -19.16 0.54 2.11
N ALA A 38 -18.58 1.59 2.71
CA ALA A 38 -17.35 2.26 2.28
C ALA A 38 -16.42 2.49 3.48
N THR A 39 -16.21 1.44 4.28
CA THR A 39 -15.51 1.47 5.57
C THR A 39 -13.98 1.46 5.47
N GLY A 40 -13.44 1.51 4.25
CA GLY A 40 -12.00 1.57 4.00
C GLY A 40 -11.32 0.20 3.98
N ALA A 41 -10.02 0.21 4.17
CA ALA A 41 -9.17 -0.98 4.11
C ALA A 41 -7.94 -0.80 5.02
N ASP A 42 -7.41 -1.91 5.53
CA ASP A 42 -6.13 -1.98 6.25
C ASP A 42 -5.00 -2.50 5.34
N PRO A 43 -3.75 -2.14 5.63
CA PRO A 43 -2.61 -2.76 4.97
C PRO A 43 -2.65 -4.29 5.10
N LEU A 44 -2.44 -4.98 3.98
CA LEU A 44 -2.37 -6.44 3.98
C LEU A 44 -1.07 -6.89 4.65
N VAL A 45 -1.20 -7.66 5.73
CA VAL A 45 -0.08 -8.32 6.40
C VAL A 45 -0.15 -9.81 6.09
N LEU A 46 0.75 -10.28 5.23
CA LEU A 46 0.85 -11.70 4.88
C LEU A 46 1.58 -12.48 5.99
N PRO A 47 1.32 -13.79 6.14
CA PRO A 47 1.98 -14.62 7.15
C PRO A 47 3.41 -14.99 6.71
N ILE A 48 4.28 -14.00 6.58
CA ILE A 48 5.69 -14.14 6.20
C ILE A 48 6.54 -13.97 7.46
N GLU A 49 7.56 -14.80 7.62
CA GLU A 49 8.47 -14.72 8.76
C GLU A 49 9.13 -13.34 8.87
N GLY A 50 9.16 -12.78 10.07
CA GLY A 50 9.71 -11.45 10.33
C GLY A 50 8.80 -10.26 10.01
N ILE A 51 7.60 -10.46 9.43
CA ILE A 51 6.68 -9.38 9.02
C ILE A 51 6.22 -8.47 10.17
N ASN A 52 6.25 -8.98 11.40
CA ASN A 52 5.81 -8.24 12.60
C ASN A 52 6.97 -7.46 13.28
N ASP A 53 8.13 -7.38 12.64
CA ASP A 53 9.25 -6.60 13.17
C ASP A 53 8.87 -5.12 13.23
N PRO A 54 8.97 -4.46 14.40
CA PRO A 54 8.60 -3.05 14.56
C PRO A 54 9.48 -2.07 13.76
N ALA A 55 10.61 -2.54 13.21
CA ALA A 55 11.46 -1.76 12.33
C ALA A 55 10.90 -1.64 10.90
N LEU A 56 9.93 -2.47 10.51
CA LEU A 56 9.29 -2.40 9.19
C LEU A 56 8.31 -1.23 9.15
N LEU A 57 8.34 -0.46 8.06
CA LEU A 57 7.49 0.70 7.87
C LEU A 57 6.27 0.36 7.01
N LEU A 58 5.13 0.97 7.30
CA LEU A 58 3.96 0.86 6.44
C LEU A 58 3.99 1.95 5.37
N GLY A 59 3.80 1.58 4.11
CA GLY A 59 3.85 2.52 2.99
C GLY A 59 2.87 3.69 3.13
N GLY A 60 1.65 3.44 3.63
CA GLY A 60 0.67 4.48 3.92
C GLY A 60 1.11 5.47 5.01
N ASP A 61 1.90 5.03 5.97
CA ASP A 61 2.45 5.88 7.04
C ASP A 61 3.62 6.73 6.54
N VAL A 62 4.43 6.16 5.63
CA VAL A 62 5.50 6.90 4.95
C VAL A 62 4.91 8.02 4.09
N LEU A 63 3.93 7.73 3.23
CA LEU A 63 3.26 8.74 2.39
C LEU A 63 2.55 9.83 3.21
N ALA A 64 2.02 9.47 4.37
CA ALA A 64 1.36 10.42 5.28
C ALA A 64 2.34 11.22 6.15
N GLY A 65 3.66 10.97 6.04
CA GLY A 65 4.68 11.62 6.86
C GLY A 65 4.65 11.23 8.34
N ARG A 66 3.99 10.11 8.69
CA ARG A 66 3.98 9.58 10.05
C ARG A 66 5.22 8.76 10.39
N GLN A 67 5.84 8.17 9.37
CA GLN A 67 7.10 7.44 9.47
C GLN A 67 8.09 8.00 8.44
N CYS A 68 9.35 8.18 8.84
CA CYS A 68 10.41 8.70 7.99
C CYS A 68 11.42 7.58 7.72
N PRO A 69 11.57 7.14 6.46
CA PRO A 69 12.59 6.14 6.10
C PRO A 69 14.00 6.75 6.12
N GLY A 70 15.00 5.89 6.23
CA GLY A 70 16.41 6.25 6.12
C GLY A 70 16.83 6.52 4.66
N ALA A 71 18.15 6.61 4.42
CA ALA A 71 18.67 6.99 3.11
C ALA A 71 18.51 5.89 2.04
N ARG A 72 18.71 4.62 2.44
CA ARG A 72 18.58 3.45 1.55
C ARG A 72 17.30 2.70 1.89
N VAL A 73 16.37 2.63 0.96
CA VAL A 73 15.02 2.10 1.20
C VAL A 73 14.71 0.91 0.31
N LEU A 74 14.25 -0.18 0.93
CA LEU A 74 13.67 -1.31 0.22
C LEU A 74 12.14 -1.22 0.29
N VAL A 75 11.47 -1.09 -0.85
CA VAL A 75 10.01 -1.17 -0.96
C VAL A 75 9.61 -2.60 -1.33
N VAL A 76 8.75 -3.22 -0.53
CA VAL A 76 8.26 -4.59 -0.77
C VAL A 76 6.83 -4.57 -1.28
N GLY A 77 6.66 -4.97 -2.54
CA GLY A 77 5.42 -4.93 -3.31
C GLY A 77 5.50 -3.87 -4.42
N GLY A 78 5.45 -4.33 -5.68
CA GLY A 78 5.57 -3.51 -6.89
C GLY A 78 4.24 -3.32 -7.62
N GLY A 79 3.10 -3.38 -6.92
CA GLY A 79 1.81 -2.92 -7.43
C GLY A 79 1.74 -1.40 -7.54
N MET A 80 0.58 -0.86 -7.91
CA MET A 80 0.38 0.59 -8.10
C MET A 80 0.88 1.40 -6.91
N VAL A 81 0.44 1.07 -5.70
CA VAL A 81 0.82 1.82 -4.48
C VAL A 81 2.31 1.73 -4.18
N GLY A 82 2.90 0.52 -4.33
CA GLY A 82 4.34 0.35 -4.09
C GLY A 82 5.19 1.12 -5.09
N CYS A 83 4.77 1.15 -6.35
CA CYS A 83 5.43 1.96 -7.38
C CYS A 83 5.33 3.47 -7.08
N GLU A 84 4.17 3.96 -6.63
CA GLU A 84 4.00 5.37 -6.24
C GLU A 84 4.84 5.73 -5.01
N ILE A 85 4.97 4.82 -4.04
CA ILE A 85 5.86 5.01 -2.87
C ILE A 85 7.32 5.08 -3.31
N ALA A 86 7.76 4.15 -4.16
CA ALA A 86 9.14 4.11 -4.64
C ALA A 86 9.50 5.37 -5.44
N ASP A 87 8.57 5.83 -6.29
CA ASP A 87 8.70 7.05 -7.07
C ASP A 87 8.82 8.29 -6.16
N PHE A 88 7.89 8.44 -5.21
CA PHE A 88 7.89 9.53 -4.24
C PHE A 88 9.21 9.60 -3.44
N LEU A 89 9.72 8.43 -3.00
CA LEU A 89 10.98 8.38 -2.26
C LEU A 89 12.18 8.70 -3.16
N GLY A 90 12.17 8.23 -4.42
CA GLY A 90 13.19 8.56 -5.40
C GLY A 90 13.25 10.06 -5.70
N GLU A 91 12.10 10.71 -5.88
CA GLU A 91 12.00 12.17 -6.03
C GLU A 91 12.57 12.95 -4.82
N LEU A 92 12.45 12.39 -3.62
CA LEU A 92 13.03 12.95 -2.39
C LEU A 92 14.54 12.68 -2.25
N GLY A 93 15.14 11.91 -3.17
CA GLY A 93 16.58 11.63 -3.19
C GLY A 93 17.02 10.43 -2.36
N HIS A 94 16.10 9.54 -1.98
CA HIS A 94 16.46 8.26 -1.36
C HIS A 94 17.04 7.30 -2.41
N ASP A 95 17.97 6.43 -1.98
CA ASP A 95 18.42 5.26 -2.76
C ASP A 95 17.39 4.13 -2.61
N VAL A 96 16.57 3.95 -3.65
CA VAL A 96 15.40 3.06 -3.58
C VAL A 96 15.61 1.78 -4.37
N CYS A 97 15.31 0.65 -3.75
CA CYS A 97 15.10 -0.64 -4.40
C CYS A 97 13.65 -1.07 -4.18
N ILE A 98 12.99 -1.56 -5.22
CA ILE A 98 11.65 -2.13 -5.13
C ILE A 98 11.67 -3.59 -5.54
N VAL A 99 11.00 -4.46 -4.76
CA VAL A 99 10.90 -5.90 -5.02
C VAL A 99 9.45 -6.29 -5.27
N GLU A 100 9.21 -7.10 -6.31
CA GLU A 100 7.90 -7.57 -6.73
C GLU A 100 7.93 -9.07 -7.07
N PHE A 101 6.91 -9.82 -6.65
CA PHE A 101 6.81 -11.25 -6.97
C PHE A 101 6.38 -11.52 -8.41
N ARG A 102 5.68 -10.59 -9.05
CA ARG A 102 5.29 -10.67 -10.46
C ARG A 102 6.45 -10.35 -11.38
N GLU A 103 6.27 -10.73 -12.65
CA GLU A 103 7.23 -10.47 -13.71
C GLU A 103 7.48 -8.97 -14.00
N SER A 104 6.49 -8.11 -13.67
CA SER A 104 6.60 -6.69 -13.99
C SER A 104 6.04 -5.79 -12.90
N MET A 105 6.72 -4.65 -12.67
CA MET A 105 6.24 -3.57 -11.80
C MET A 105 4.97 -2.93 -12.35
N GLY A 106 4.06 -2.53 -11.45
CA GLY A 106 2.85 -1.80 -11.80
C GLY A 106 1.91 -2.58 -12.73
N ALA A 107 1.83 -3.91 -12.59
CA ALA A 107 0.98 -4.75 -13.45
C ALA A 107 -0.52 -4.43 -13.34
N ASP A 108 -0.93 -3.80 -12.25
CA ASP A 108 -2.29 -3.34 -11.95
C ASP A 108 -2.54 -1.86 -12.30
N MET A 109 -1.53 -1.17 -12.84
CA MET A 109 -1.64 0.21 -13.29
C MET A 109 -2.22 0.31 -14.71
N ILE A 110 -2.91 1.42 -14.99
CA ILE A 110 -3.23 1.79 -16.37
C ILE A 110 -1.94 2.10 -17.15
N SER A 111 -1.93 1.76 -18.42
CA SER A 111 -0.75 1.79 -19.28
C SER A 111 -0.02 3.13 -19.28
N GLU A 112 -0.77 4.24 -19.33
CA GLU A 112 -0.23 5.61 -19.40
C GLU A 112 0.49 5.98 -18.09
N HIS A 113 -0.14 5.69 -16.95
CA HIS A 113 0.44 5.96 -15.63
C HIS A 113 1.68 5.11 -15.40
N ARG A 114 1.62 3.81 -15.76
CA ARG A 114 2.77 2.92 -15.64
C ARG A 114 3.98 3.43 -16.44
N LYS A 115 3.77 3.94 -17.67
CA LYS A 115 4.86 4.51 -18.50
C LYS A 115 5.52 5.70 -17.81
N LEU A 116 4.75 6.57 -17.17
CA LEU A 116 5.28 7.73 -16.44
C LEU A 116 6.11 7.28 -15.23
N ILE A 117 5.61 6.36 -14.44
CA ILE A 117 6.32 5.82 -13.27
C ILE A 117 7.62 5.11 -13.69
N MET A 118 7.59 4.27 -14.74
CA MET A 118 8.81 3.59 -15.21
C MET A 118 9.85 4.56 -15.77
N LYS A 119 9.42 5.68 -16.36
CA LYS A 119 10.33 6.75 -16.79
C LYS A 119 10.97 7.41 -15.58
N SER A 120 10.17 7.78 -14.57
CA SER A 120 10.65 8.36 -13.32
C SER A 120 11.62 7.42 -12.58
N PHE A 121 11.34 6.12 -12.56
CA PHE A 121 12.24 5.11 -12.00
C PHE A 121 13.63 5.15 -12.65
N ALA A 122 13.67 5.29 -13.99
CA ALA A 122 14.92 5.42 -14.71
C ALA A 122 15.65 6.75 -14.42
N GLU A 123 14.91 7.84 -14.27
CA GLU A 123 15.44 9.17 -13.96
C GLU A 123 16.05 9.24 -12.54
N HIS A 124 15.42 8.56 -11.57
CA HIS A 124 15.87 8.53 -10.18
C HIS A 124 16.74 7.31 -9.81
N GLY A 125 17.04 6.45 -10.79
CA GLY A 125 17.90 5.28 -10.57
C GLY A 125 17.27 4.22 -9.65
N ILE A 126 15.93 4.12 -9.59
CA ILE A 126 15.22 3.16 -8.74
C ILE A 126 15.48 1.74 -9.25
N ARG A 127 16.11 0.91 -8.40
CA ARG A 127 16.43 -0.48 -8.71
C ARG A 127 15.19 -1.36 -8.58
N GLN A 128 14.92 -2.16 -9.61
CA GLN A 128 13.77 -3.06 -9.66
C GLN A 128 14.22 -4.51 -9.58
N VAL A 129 13.57 -5.30 -8.73
CA VAL A 129 13.76 -6.76 -8.61
C VAL A 129 12.41 -7.42 -8.81
N ASN A 130 12.19 -7.95 -10.01
CA ASN A 130 10.97 -8.67 -10.39
C ASN A 130 11.12 -10.18 -10.15
N ASN A 131 10.01 -10.92 -10.18
CA ASN A 131 9.97 -12.37 -9.95
C ASN A 131 10.56 -12.77 -8.60
N ALA A 132 10.44 -11.92 -7.59
CA ALA A 132 11.02 -12.09 -6.27
C ALA A 132 9.93 -12.30 -5.23
N LYS A 133 9.66 -13.56 -4.88
CA LYS A 133 8.70 -13.92 -3.85
C LYS A 133 9.35 -13.83 -2.48
N VAL A 134 9.10 -12.76 -1.74
CA VAL A 134 9.63 -12.57 -0.40
C VAL A 134 9.11 -13.68 0.52
N CYS A 135 10.03 -14.38 1.20
CA CYS A 135 9.76 -15.47 2.12
C CYS A 135 10.15 -15.16 3.57
N ARG A 136 11.03 -14.17 3.78
CA ARG A 136 11.42 -13.71 5.12
C ARG A 136 11.77 -12.24 5.13
N PHE A 137 11.38 -11.55 6.21
CA PHE A 137 11.77 -10.17 6.49
C PHE A 137 12.92 -10.11 7.51
N HIS A 138 13.75 -9.11 7.33
CA HIS A 138 14.78 -8.68 8.28
C HIS A 138 14.69 -7.17 8.48
N PRO A 139 15.20 -6.61 9.58
CA PRO A 139 15.17 -5.16 9.81
C PRO A 139 15.84 -4.33 8.70
N ASP A 140 16.79 -4.92 7.97
CA ASP A 140 17.60 -4.28 6.93
C ASP A 140 17.42 -4.90 5.54
N GLY A 141 16.37 -5.74 5.32
CA GLY A 141 16.15 -6.37 4.02
C GLY A 141 15.21 -7.55 4.00
N VAL A 142 15.31 -8.38 2.97
CA VAL A 142 14.47 -9.56 2.76
C VAL A 142 15.24 -10.74 2.19
N GLU A 143 14.75 -11.96 2.46
CA GLU A 143 15.04 -13.15 1.66
C GLU A 143 13.88 -13.40 0.70
N TYR A 144 14.17 -13.78 -0.52
CA TYR A 144 13.16 -14.08 -1.54
C TYR A 144 13.53 -15.29 -2.38
N GLU A 145 12.52 -15.94 -2.93
CA GLU A 145 12.64 -17.04 -3.88
C GLU A 145 12.46 -16.53 -5.30
N THR A 146 13.32 -16.99 -6.21
CA THR A 146 13.17 -16.80 -7.66
C THR A 146 12.28 -17.89 -8.27
N PRO A 147 11.76 -17.72 -9.49
CA PRO A 147 10.94 -18.74 -10.17
C PRO A 147 11.65 -20.08 -10.36
N ASP A 148 12.98 -20.08 -10.45
CA ASP A 148 13.81 -21.29 -10.58
C ASP A 148 14.05 -21.99 -9.23
N GLY A 149 13.47 -21.48 -8.13
CA GLY A 149 13.55 -22.06 -6.79
C GLY A 149 14.85 -21.75 -6.03
N PHE A 150 15.64 -20.79 -6.50
CA PHE A 150 16.81 -20.32 -5.75
C PHE A 150 16.37 -19.27 -4.73
N SER A 151 16.99 -19.33 -3.54
CA SER A 151 16.84 -18.30 -2.52
C SER A 151 17.94 -17.25 -2.66
N GLU A 152 17.54 -15.99 -2.67
CA GLU A 152 18.43 -14.84 -2.70
C GLU A 152 18.11 -13.90 -1.55
N THR A 153 19.04 -13.01 -1.22
CA THR A 153 18.92 -12.07 -0.11
C THR A 153 19.26 -10.65 -0.55
N LEU A 154 18.41 -9.72 -0.20
CA LEU A 154 18.63 -8.28 -0.33
C LEU A 154 18.82 -7.70 1.08
N ARG A 155 19.98 -7.09 1.36
CA ARG A 155 20.36 -6.56 2.68
C ARG A 155 21.04 -5.20 2.58
N GLY A 156 21.17 -4.57 3.73
CA GLY A 156 21.91 -3.32 3.86
C GLY A 156 21.09 -2.09 3.59
N PHE A 157 19.76 -2.18 3.73
CA PHE A 157 18.85 -1.03 3.68
C PHE A 157 18.70 -0.42 5.09
N ASP A 158 18.49 0.89 5.12
CA ASP A 158 18.23 1.60 6.37
C ASP A 158 16.75 1.49 6.77
N SER A 159 15.87 1.16 5.81
CA SER A 159 14.45 0.94 6.03
C SER A 159 13.86 -0.04 5.03
N VAL A 160 12.89 -0.83 5.50
CA VAL A 160 12.06 -1.71 4.68
C VAL A 160 10.60 -1.23 4.76
N VAL A 161 10.01 -0.91 3.62
CA VAL A 161 8.66 -0.33 3.52
C VAL A 161 7.72 -1.37 2.91
N LEU A 162 6.64 -1.68 3.63
CA LEU A 162 5.63 -2.65 3.20
C LEU A 162 4.57 -1.98 2.32
N ALA A 163 4.41 -2.50 1.09
CA ALA A 163 3.45 -2.03 0.09
C ALA A 163 2.73 -3.22 -0.59
N MET A 164 2.40 -4.26 0.17
CA MET A 164 1.86 -5.53 -0.34
C MET A 164 0.36 -5.52 -0.62
N GLY A 165 -0.29 -4.35 -0.61
CA GLY A 165 -1.71 -4.17 -0.86
C GLY A 165 -2.53 -3.92 0.39
N TYR A 166 -3.87 -4.01 0.24
CA TYR A 166 -4.83 -3.70 1.28
C TYR A 166 -5.90 -4.79 1.38
N ARG A 167 -6.42 -5.00 2.58
CA ARG A 167 -7.58 -5.84 2.86
C ARG A 167 -8.76 -4.95 3.24
N ASN A 168 -9.89 -5.13 2.57
CA ASN A 168 -11.11 -4.37 2.84
C ASN A 168 -11.67 -4.65 4.23
N HIS A 169 -12.28 -3.62 4.84
CA HIS A 169 -13.13 -3.74 6.01
C HIS A 169 -14.55 -4.07 5.55
N ASP A 170 -14.84 -5.34 5.36
CA ASP A 170 -16.10 -5.82 4.81
C ASP A 170 -17.02 -6.53 5.82
N ASP A 171 -16.69 -6.48 7.11
CA ASP A 171 -17.45 -7.11 8.20
C ASP A 171 -18.94 -6.72 8.20
N LEU A 172 -19.24 -5.44 7.92
CA LEU A 172 -20.63 -4.97 7.83
C LEU A 172 -21.35 -5.51 6.59
N SER A 173 -20.67 -5.66 5.46
CA SER A 173 -21.30 -6.15 4.22
C SER A 173 -21.58 -7.63 4.25
N HIS A 174 -20.78 -8.42 4.99
CA HIS A 174 -21.03 -9.84 5.19
C HIS A 174 -22.14 -10.15 6.18
N ALA A 175 -22.50 -9.18 7.03
CA ALA A 175 -23.46 -9.36 8.10
C ALA A 175 -24.84 -8.73 7.79
N LEU A 176 -24.97 -7.95 6.70
CA LEU A 176 -26.21 -7.39 6.16
C LEU A 176 -26.80 -8.28 5.06
#